data_37465c8f39b9af9ad231481da03454f6
#
_entry.id   37465c8f39b9af9ad231481da03454f6
#
_cell.length_a   1.000
_cell.length_b   1.000
_cell.length_c   1.000
_cell.angle_alpha   90.00
_cell.angle_beta   90.00
_cell.angle_gamma   90.00
#
_symmetry.space_group_name_H-M   'P 1'
#
loop_
_entity.id
_entity.type
_entity.pdbx_description
1 polymer ?
#
loop_
_entity_poly.entity_id
_entity_poly.type
_entity_poly.pdbx_seq_one_letter_code
_entity_poly.pdbx_strand_id
1 'polypeptide(L)'
;MSHKTDVIIIGAGPVGLFAVFELGLLNLKCHLIDNLDKIGGQCSELYPEKPIYDIPAYPKIFGQELTDKLMLQIKPFEPSFHLDQQADSIKKVEDDWKLTTSENVVISAKCIVIAAGAGSFVPRKLPLDNIEEFENKSIFYAIRDKSKFKDKKILIAGGGDSALDWTNDLASIAEVTLMHRRKEFRAAPDSVSKMLELENDKKINFKLGQLIELIGKDGNLMKVKYKHDDKEKFIEVDYLFPFFGLKMELGPIANWGINLNENKIKVDTEKFETSIPTIFAIGDINTYPGKLKLILSGFHEAALMAQKCFAYCFPDKKNVFKYTTSSKDLHKKLGV
;
A
#
# COMPACT_ATOMS: atom_id res chain seq x y z
N MET A 1 12.51 -9.87 -22.63
CA MET A 1 11.61 -9.16 -23.54
C MET A 1 11.84 -7.66 -23.42
N SER A 2 11.65 -6.88 -24.50
CA SER A 2 11.85 -5.43 -24.46
C SER A 2 10.57 -4.73 -24.88
N HIS A 3 10.13 -3.73 -24.08
CA HIS A 3 8.93 -2.95 -24.33
C HIS A 3 9.28 -1.47 -24.44
N LYS A 4 8.42 -0.69 -25.13
CA LYS A 4 8.52 0.76 -25.21
C LYS A 4 7.17 1.40 -24.88
N THR A 5 7.19 2.44 -24.04
CA THR A 5 6.01 3.22 -23.63
C THR A 5 6.39 4.69 -23.46
N ASP A 6 5.44 5.56 -23.16
CA ASP A 6 5.74 6.97 -22.83
C ASP A 6 6.17 7.13 -21.38
N VAL A 7 5.50 6.41 -20.46
CA VAL A 7 5.73 6.52 -19.02
C VAL A 7 5.75 5.13 -18.37
N ILE A 8 6.76 4.88 -17.52
CA ILE A 8 6.81 3.72 -16.62
C ILE A 8 6.31 4.18 -15.25
N ILE A 9 5.35 3.44 -14.68
CA ILE A 9 4.84 3.67 -13.32
C ILE A 9 5.29 2.51 -12.43
N ILE A 10 5.93 2.80 -11.31
CA ILE A 10 6.35 1.80 -10.32
C ILE A 10 5.38 1.85 -9.14
N GLY A 11 4.59 0.80 -9.00
CA GLY A 11 3.51 0.66 -8.04
C GLY A 11 2.13 0.71 -8.69
N ALA A 12 1.37 -0.37 -8.57
CA ALA A 12 -0.01 -0.51 -9.05
C ALA A 12 -1.04 -0.32 -7.91
N GLY A 13 -0.70 0.47 -6.89
CA GLY A 13 -1.62 0.91 -5.86
C GLY A 13 -2.57 2.01 -6.35
N PRO A 14 -3.51 2.51 -5.51
CA PRO A 14 -4.52 3.50 -5.91
C PRO A 14 -3.94 4.72 -6.63
N VAL A 15 -2.81 5.25 -6.13
CA VAL A 15 -2.17 6.44 -6.71
C VAL A 15 -1.55 6.14 -8.08
N GLY A 16 -0.91 4.97 -8.24
CA GLY A 16 -0.36 4.53 -9.52
C GLY A 16 -1.45 4.29 -10.56
N LEU A 17 -2.57 3.69 -10.16
CA LEU A 17 -3.74 3.52 -11.02
C LEU A 17 -4.33 4.86 -11.44
N PHE A 18 -4.52 5.79 -10.52
CA PHE A 18 -5.03 7.13 -10.87
C PHE A 18 -4.05 7.91 -11.74
N ALA A 19 -2.73 7.71 -11.58
CA ALA A 19 -1.74 8.29 -12.49
C ALA A 19 -1.94 7.82 -13.94
N VAL A 20 -2.33 6.57 -14.18
CA VAL A 20 -2.69 6.08 -15.51
C VAL A 20 -3.86 6.89 -16.10
N PHE A 21 -4.88 7.19 -15.29
CA PHE A 21 -6.02 8.01 -15.73
C PHE A 21 -5.55 9.40 -16.16
N GLU A 22 -4.81 10.11 -15.33
CA GLU A 22 -4.33 11.46 -15.60
C GLU A 22 -3.39 11.52 -16.85
N LEU A 23 -2.49 10.55 -16.97
CA LEU A 23 -1.61 10.42 -18.14
C LEU A 23 -2.41 10.05 -19.40
N GLY A 24 -3.39 9.18 -19.26
CA GLY A 24 -4.28 8.77 -20.36
C GLY A 24 -5.14 9.90 -20.90
N LEU A 25 -5.59 10.86 -20.06
CA LEU A 25 -6.25 12.09 -20.49
C LEU A 25 -5.39 12.91 -21.46
N LEU A 26 -4.07 12.81 -21.31
CA LEU A 26 -3.07 13.48 -22.14
C LEU A 26 -2.55 12.60 -23.30
N ASN A 27 -3.19 11.44 -23.55
CA ASN A 27 -2.81 10.46 -24.56
C ASN A 27 -1.41 9.85 -24.36
N LEU A 28 -0.92 9.77 -23.13
CA LEU A 28 0.31 9.07 -22.76
C LEU A 28 0.02 7.61 -22.45
N LYS A 29 0.83 6.71 -22.99
CA LYS A 29 0.75 5.27 -22.72
C LYS A 29 1.60 4.91 -21.50
N CYS A 30 1.12 3.98 -20.70
CA CYS A 30 1.76 3.60 -19.46
C CYS A 30 1.99 2.09 -19.35
N HIS A 31 3.15 1.72 -18.81
CA HIS A 31 3.40 0.40 -18.25
C HIS A 31 3.57 0.52 -16.75
N LEU A 32 2.89 -0.35 -15.98
CA LEU A 32 3.02 -0.42 -14.53
C LEU A 32 3.82 -1.65 -14.13
N ILE A 33 4.67 -1.47 -13.13
CA ILE A 33 5.46 -2.55 -12.51
C ILE A 33 5.05 -2.62 -11.05
N ASP A 34 4.75 -3.81 -10.53
CA ASP A 34 4.52 -4.03 -9.11
C ASP A 34 5.15 -5.34 -8.66
N ASN A 35 5.72 -5.36 -7.45
CA ASN A 35 6.28 -6.56 -6.85
C ASN A 35 5.23 -7.50 -6.25
N LEU A 36 3.97 -7.07 -6.20
CA LEU A 36 2.85 -7.93 -5.84
C LEU A 36 2.33 -8.67 -7.08
N ASP A 37 1.78 -9.84 -6.83
CA ASP A 37 1.13 -10.69 -7.84
C ASP A 37 -0.25 -10.18 -8.27
N LYS A 38 -0.72 -9.10 -7.63
CA LYS A 38 -2.04 -8.48 -7.86
C LYS A 38 -1.99 -6.96 -7.80
N ILE A 39 -2.98 -6.35 -8.45
CA ILE A 39 -3.17 -4.90 -8.50
C ILE A 39 -3.84 -4.40 -7.21
N GLY A 40 -3.57 -3.15 -6.82
CA GLY A 40 -4.22 -2.44 -5.72
C GLY A 40 -3.31 -2.08 -4.57
N GLY A 41 -2.06 -2.59 -4.54
CA GLY A 41 -1.09 -2.26 -3.50
C GLY A 41 -1.61 -2.56 -2.10
N GLN A 42 -1.44 -1.62 -1.16
CA GLN A 42 -1.90 -1.80 0.22
C GLN A 42 -3.40 -2.06 0.34
N CYS A 43 -4.21 -1.44 -0.50
CA CYS A 43 -5.67 -1.57 -0.46
C CYS A 43 -6.12 -3.02 -0.70
N SER A 44 -5.51 -3.70 -1.66
CA SER A 44 -5.85 -5.10 -1.95
C SER A 44 -5.06 -6.10 -1.12
N GLU A 45 -3.84 -5.75 -0.69
CA GLU A 45 -2.96 -6.67 0.01
C GLU A 45 -3.21 -6.69 1.53
N LEU A 46 -3.34 -5.52 2.16
CA LEU A 46 -3.34 -5.41 3.61
C LEU A 46 -4.74 -5.21 4.21
N TYR A 47 -5.62 -4.53 3.48
CA TYR A 47 -6.94 -4.15 4.02
C TYR A 47 -8.05 -4.09 2.97
N PRO A 48 -8.27 -5.17 2.19
CA PRO A 48 -9.28 -5.20 1.13
C PRO A 48 -10.70 -4.93 1.64
N GLU A 49 -11.01 -5.39 2.84
CA GLU A 49 -12.32 -5.26 3.47
C GLU A 49 -12.40 -4.11 4.50
N LYS A 50 -11.33 -3.30 4.64
CA LYS A 50 -11.33 -2.15 5.54
C LYS A 50 -12.07 -0.97 4.91
N PRO A 51 -13.02 -0.33 5.63
CA PRO A 51 -13.69 0.87 5.15
C PRO A 51 -12.74 2.08 5.16
N ILE A 52 -12.79 2.86 4.08
CA ILE A 52 -12.08 4.13 3.87
C ILE A 52 -13.12 5.21 3.77
N TYR A 53 -12.94 6.34 4.48
CA TYR A 53 -13.95 7.40 4.61
C TYR A 53 -13.51 8.73 3.99
N ASP A 54 -12.25 8.85 3.58
CA ASP A 54 -11.62 10.08 3.08
C ASP A 54 -11.38 10.07 1.56
N ILE A 55 -12.11 9.23 0.83
CA ILE A 55 -12.17 9.28 -0.63
C ILE A 55 -13.32 10.21 -1.05
N PRO A 56 -13.05 11.29 -1.79
CA PRO A 56 -14.08 12.23 -2.23
C PRO A 56 -15.25 11.55 -2.91
N ALA A 57 -16.47 12.04 -2.63
CA ALA A 57 -17.75 11.53 -3.14
C ALA A 57 -18.17 10.14 -2.64
N TYR A 58 -17.37 9.46 -1.84
CA TYR A 58 -17.74 8.20 -1.19
C TYR A 58 -17.84 8.40 0.32
N PRO A 59 -19.06 8.35 0.92
CA PRO A 59 -19.21 8.35 2.39
C PRO A 59 -18.47 7.19 3.05
N LYS A 60 -18.35 6.07 2.34
CA LYS A 60 -17.56 4.88 2.69
C LYS A 60 -17.27 4.08 1.43
N ILE A 61 -16.04 3.57 1.30
CA ILE A 61 -15.64 2.61 0.26
C ILE A 61 -14.65 1.61 0.85
N PHE A 62 -14.69 0.36 0.41
CA PHE A 62 -13.72 -0.63 0.86
C PHE A 62 -12.43 -0.61 0.01
N GLY A 63 -11.30 -1.06 0.59
CA GLY A 63 -10.02 -1.03 -0.09
C GLY A 63 -10.01 -1.74 -1.44
N GLN A 64 -10.59 -2.94 -1.50
CA GLN A 64 -10.73 -3.68 -2.77
C GLN A 64 -11.70 -2.99 -3.72
N GLU A 65 -12.83 -2.50 -3.24
CA GLU A 65 -13.81 -1.79 -4.05
C GLU A 65 -13.23 -0.53 -4.70
N LEU A 66 -12.38 0.23 -3.97
CA LEU A 66 -11.67 1.38 -4.52
C LEU A 66 -10.75 0.95 -5.67
N THR A 67 -10.01 -0.14 -5.49
CA THR A 67 -9.14 -0.70 -6.54
C THR A 67 -9.94 -1.07 -7.78
N ASP A 68 -11.06 -1.77 -7.62
CA ASP A 68 -11.92 -2.22 -8.71
C ASP A 68 -12.50 -1.02 -9.50
N LYS A 69 -12.92 0.03 -8.79
CA LYS A 69 -13.43 1.27 -9.43
C LYS A 69 -12.33 2.01 -10.20
N LEU A 70 -11.11 2.10 -9.64
CA LEU A 70 -9.96 2.69 -10.34
C LEU A 70 -9.60 1.87 -11.58
N MET A 71 -9.63 0.54 -11.52
CA MET A 71 -9.42 -0.33 -12.67
C MET A 71 -10.46 -0.10 -13.78
N LEU A 72 -11.74 0.08 -13.42
CA LEU A 72 -12.78 0.45 -14.38
C LEU A 72 -12.50 1.82 -15.01
N GLN A 73 -12.04 2.80 -14.20
CA GLN A 73 -11.74 4.15 -14.66
C GLN A 73 -10.58 4.18 -15.66
N ILE A 74 -9.56 3.35 -15.49
CA ILE A 74 -8.39 3.31 -16.38
C ILE A 74 -8.51 2.36 -17.56
N LYS A 75 -9.53 1.49 -17.57
CA LYS A 75 -9.74 0.49 -18.65
C LYS A 75 -9.66 1.07 -20.07
N PRO A 76 -10.22 2.25 -20.36
CA PRO A 76 -10.16 2.85 -21.70
C PRO A 76 -8.76 3.25 -22.18
N PHE A 77 -7.78 3.31 -21.28
CA PHE A 77 -6.39 3.68 -21.59
C PHE A 77 -5.46 2.49 -21.80
N GLU A 78 -5.95 1.27 -21.57
CA GLU A 78 -5.28 -0.01 -21.85
C GLU A 78 -3.83 -0.08 -21.32
N PRO A 79 -3.57 0.21 -20.01
CA PRO A 79 -2.23 0.11 -19.46
C PRO A 79 -1.73 -1.33 -19.46
N SER A 80 -0.42 -1.53 -19.61
CA SER A 80 0.21 -2.83 -19.46
C SER A 80 0.72 -3.03 -18.03
N PHE A 81 0.50 -4.21 -17.45
CA PHE A 81 0.94 -4.55 -16.10
C PHE A 81 2.04 -5.60 -16.12
N HIS A 82 3.09 -5.37 -15.34
CA HIS A 82 4.16 -6.30 -15.04
C HIS A 82 4.13 -6.58 -13.54
N LEU A 83 3.34 -7.56 -13.13
CA LEU A 83 3.16 -7.96 -11.74
C LEU A 83 4.19 -9.01 -11.34
N ASP A 84 4.34 -9.23 -10.02
CA ASP A 84 5.33 -10.13 -9.44
C ASP A 84 6.77 -9.81 -9.91
N GLN A 85 7.05 -8.52 -10.12
CA GLN A 85 8.34 -8.04 -10.60
C GLN A 85 8.76 -6.77 -9.86
N GLN A 86 10.00 -6.74 -9.40
CA GLN A 86 10.58 -5.55 -8.80
C GLN A 86 11.27 -4.67 -9.86
N ALA A 87 11.12 -3.36 -9.75
CA ALA A 87 11.91 -2.40 -10.51
C ALA A 87 13.33 -2.39 -9.95
N ASP A 88 14.28 -2.97 -10.67
CA ASP A 88 15.62 -3.27 -10.16
C ASP A 88 16.62 -2.17 -10.50
N SER A 89 16.82 -1.86 -11.76
CA SER A 89 17.79 -0.87 -12.18
C SER A 89 17.28 0.03 -13.29
N ILE A 90 17.83 1.25 -13.36
CA ILE A 90 17.54 2.22 -14.41
C ILE A 90 18.84 2.67 -15.06
N LYS A 91 18.78 2.94 -16.36
CA LYS A 91 19.88 3.51 -17.14
C LYS A 91 19.34 4.50 -18.15
N LYS A 92 19.92 5.70 -18.19
CA LYS A 92 19.62 6.67 -19.25
C LYS A 92 20.32 6.25 -20.54
N VAL A 93 19.56 6.14 -21.64
CA VAL A 93 20.09 5.83 -22.97
C VAL A 93 19.49 6.85 -23.93
N GLU A 94 20.31 7.75 -24.43
CA GLU A 94 19.86 8.93 -25.16
C GLU A 94 18.84 9.73 -24.34
N ASP A 95 17.66 9.94 -24.86
CA ASP A 95 16.57 10.64 -24.18
C ASP A 95 15.64 9.76 -23.39
N ASP A 96 15.76 8.43 -23.50
CA ASP A 96 14.87 7.48 -22.83
C ASP A 96 15.55 6.83 -21.61
N TRP A 97 14.76 6.48 -20.62
CA TRP A 97 15.15 5.57 -19.54
C TRP A 97 14.93 4.14 -19.98
N LYS A 98 15.90 3.26 -19.69
CA LYS A 98 15.70 1.81 -19.69
C LYS A 98 15.62 1.35 -18.26
N LEU A 99 14.47 0.79 -17.87
CA LEU A 99 14.27 0.12 -16.60
C LEU A 99 14.34 -1.39 -16.81
N THR A 100 15.09 -2.07 -15.97
CA THR A 100 15.17 -3.53 -15.94
C THR A 100 14.50 -4.04 -14.68
N THR A 101 13.63 -5.04 -14.78
CA THR A 101 12.97 -5.69 -13.66
C THR A 101 13.76 -6.89 -13.15
N SER A 102 13.40 -7.41 -11.96
CA SER A 102 13.95 -8.65 -11.39
C SER A 102 13.82 -9.87 -12.31
N GLU A 103 12.80 -9.87 -13.19
CA GLU A 103 12.56 -10.91 -14.21
C GLU A 103 13.27 -10.63 -15.55
N ASN A 104 14.25 -9.70 -15.56
CA ASN A 104 14.99 -9.29 -16.75
C ASN A 104 14.11 -8.75 -17.91
N VAL A 105 12.92 -8.23 -17.60
CA VAL A 105 12.12 -7.47 -18.54
C VAL A 105 12.70 -6.07 -18.64
N VAL A 106 12.91 -5.57 -19.87
CA VAL A 106 13.43 -4.22 -20.12
C VAL A 106 12.31 -3.35 -20.68
N ILE A 107 12.04 -2.22 -20.03
CA ILE A 107 11.04 -1.26 -20.47
C ILE A 107 11.72 0.08 -20.71
N SER A 108 11.49 0.67 -21.88
CA SER A 108 12.02 1.98 -22.26
C SER A 108 10.93 3.02 -22.24
N ALA A 109 11.19 4.20 -21.63
CA ALA A 109 10.24 5.32 -21.58
C ALA A 109 10.95 6.66 -21.41
N LYS A 110 10.27 7.77 -21.74
CA LYS A 110 10.74 9.14 -21.49
C LYS A 110 10.72 9.49 -20.00
N CYS A 111 9.69 9.04 -19.29
CA CYS A 111 9.47 9.38 -17.89
C CYS A 111 9.31 8.12 -17.03
N ILE A 112 9.74 8.23 -15.77
CA ILE A 112 9.50 7.24 -14.72
C ILE A 112 8.72 7.91 -13.59
N VAL A 113 7.64 7.27 -13.12
CA VAL A 113 6.82 7.71 -12.00
C VAL A 113 6.90 6.67 -10.88
N ILE A 114 7.41 7.06 -9.74
CA ILE A 114 7.52 6.19 -8.57
C ILE A 114 6.28 6.43 -7.69
N ALA A 115 5.35 5.47 -7.72
CA ALA A 115 4.11 5.44 -6.94
C ALA A 115 4.09 4.25 -5.97
N ALA A 116 5.26 3.87 -5.46
CA ALA A 116 5.50 2.63 -4.71
C ALA A 116 4.99 2.65 -3.26
N GLY A 117 4.17 3.64 -2.87
CA GLY A 117 3.53 3.72 -1.55
C GLY A 117 4.54 3.69 -0.40
N ALA A 118 4.49 2.67 0.44
CA ALA A 118 5.45 2.45 1.52
C ALA A 118 6.71 1.68 1.08
N GLY A 119 6.92 1.44 -0.22
CA GLY A 119 7.95 0.54 -0.73
C GLY A 119 7.52 -0.93 -0.62
N SER A 120 8.48 -1.84 -0.58
CA SER A 120 8.20 -3.26 -0.32
C SER A 120 7.58 -3.41 1.06
N PHE A 121 6.45 -4.11 1.14
CA PHE A 121 5.78 -4.39 2.42
C PHE A 121 6.52 -5.49 3.17
N VAL A 122 7.46 -5.13 3.99
CA VAL A 122 8.02 -6.06 4.94
C VAL A 122 7.35 -5.83 6.29
N PRO A 123 6.44 -6.72 6.74
CA PRO A 123 5.88 -6.64 8.07
C PRO A 123 7.01 -6.69 9.11
N ARG A 124 6.90 -5.88 10.15
CA ARG A 124 7.80 -6.00 11.29
C ARG A 124 7.51 -7.31 12.00
N LYS A 125 8.43 -8.27 11.85
CA LYS A 125 8.31 -9.56 12.51
C LYS A 125 8.52 -9.43 14.02
N LEU A 126 7.91 -10.35 14.76
CA LEU A 126 8.24 -10.58 16.16
C LEU A 126 9.66 -11.14 16.25
N PRO A 127 10.50 -10.64 17.18
CA PRO A 127 11.80 -11.22 17.43
C PRO A 127 11.66 -12.46 18.34
N LEU A 128 10.96 -13.47 17.87
CA LEU A 128 10.74 -14.73 18.57
C LEU A 128 11.34 -15.88 17.76
N ASP A 129 11.90 -16.84 18.49
CA ASP A 129 12.40 -18.07 17.91
C ASP A 129 11.26 -18.87 17.27
N ASN A 130 11.55 -19.61 16.21
CA ASN A 130 10.63 -20.49 15.49
C ASN A 130 9.43 -19.81 14.83
N ILE A 131 9.43 -18.50 14.63
CA ILE A 131 8.28 -17.79 14.02
C ILE A 131 8.00 -18.28 12.61
N GLU A 132 9.05 -18.62 11.85
CA GLU A 132 8.97 -19.11 10.47
C GLU A 132 8.18 -20.43 10.35
N GLU A 133 8.16 -21.25 11.40
CA GLU A 133 7.38 -22.49 11.43
C GLU A 133 5.89 -22.23 11.34
N PHE A 134 5.42 -21.11 11.90
CA PHE A 134 4.02 -20.72 12.02
C PHE A 134 3.58 -19.70 10.95
N GLU A 135 4.52 -19.00 10.29
CA GLU A 135 4.20 -18.00 9.26
C GLU A 135 3.42 -18.62 8.10
N ASN A 136 2.40 -17.91 7.63
CA ASN A 136 1.47 -18.33 6.58
C ASN A 136 0.62 -19.58 6.89
N LYS A 137 0.68 -20.09 8.13
CA LYS A 137 -0.16 -21.21 8.62
C LYS A 137 -1.07 -20.78 9.76
N SER A 138 -0.51 -20.25 10.83
CA SER A 138 -1.22 -19.73 12.00
C SER A 138 -0.78 -18.33 12.43
N ILE A 139 0.28 -17.78 11.82
CA ILE A 139 0.68 -16.38 11.97
C ILE A 139 0.55 -15.67 10.63
N PHE A 140 -0.23 -14.60 10.60
CA PHE A 140 -0.46 -13.80 9.40
C PHE A 140 -0.27 -12.32 9.71
N TYR A 141 0.32 -11.59 8.76
CA TYR A 141 0.57 -10.15 8.87
C TYR A 141 -0.49 -9.30 8.14
N ALA A 142 -1.44 -9.95 7.48
CA ALA A 142 -2.58 -9.33 6.80
C ALA A 142 -3.81 -10.26 6.87
N ILE A 143 -5.00 -9.68 6.89
CA ILE A 143 -6.26 -10.43 6.83
C ILE A 143 -6.88 -10.16 5.47
N ARG A 144 -6.84 -11.17 4.60
CA ARG A 144 -7.38 -11.11 3.23
C ARG A 144 -8.81 -11.65 3.13
N ASP A 145 -9.16 -12.56 4.01
CA ASP A 145 -10.47 -13.22 4.07
C ASP A 145 -10.78 -13.57 5.53
N LYS A 146 -11.64 -12.77 6.15
CA LYS A 146 -11.99 -12.93 7.56
C LYS A 146 -12.88 -14.13 7.85
N SER A 147 -13.56 -14.69 6.84
CA SER A 147 -14.43 -15.83 7.02
C SER A 147 -13.70 -17.09 7.54
N LYS A 148 -12.40 -17.21 7.23
CA LYS A 148 -11.52 -18.29 7.71
C LYS A 148 -11.33 -18.32 9.22
N PHE A 149 -11.60 -17.19 9.89
CA PHE A 149 -11.33 -17.01 11.31
C PHE A 149 -12.59 -17.10 12.17
N LYS A 150 -13.72 -17.45 11.56
CA LYS A 150 -15.00 -17.63 12.27
C LYS A 150 -14.85 -18.70 13.35
N ASP A 151 -15.36 -18.39 14.56
CA ASP A 151 -15.34 -19.25 15.75
C ASP A 151 -13.94 -19.69 16.19
N LYS A 152 -12.88 -18.91 15.85
CA LYS A 152 -11.49 -19.17 16.20
C LYS A 152 -11.01 -18.29 17.35
N LYS A 153 -10.02 -18.77 18.10
CA LYS A 153 -9.30 -18.01 19.14
C LYS A 153 -8.18 -17.21 18.47
N ILE A 154 -8.34 -15.91 18.43
CA ILE A 154 -7.44 -15.00 17.72
C ILE A 154 -6.71 -14.12 18.73
N LEU A 155 -5.40 -14.05 18.61
CA LEU A 155 -4.60 -13.03 19.27
C LEU A 155 -4.15 -11.99 18.24
N ILE A 156 -4.53 -10.73 18.48
CA ILE A 156 -4.02 -9.58 17.76
C ILE A 156 -2.99 -8.88 18.65
N ALA A 157 -1.76 -8.74 18.17
CA ALA A 157 -0.69 -8.08 18.91
C ALA A 157 -0.33 -6.76 18.22
N GLY A 158 -0.59 -5.64 18.90
CA GLY A 158 -0.35 -4.31 18.34
C GLY A 158 -1.12 -3.23 19.09
N GLY A 159 -0.92 -1.97 18.69
CA GLY A 159 -1.59 -0.81 19.31
C GLY A 159 -1.75 0.37 18.34
N GLY A 160 -1.64 0.12 17.04
CA GLY A 160 -1.94 1.08 15.96
C GLY A 160 -3.29 0.79 15.30
N ASP A 161 -3.63 1.60 14.29
CA ASP A 161 -4.91 1.50 13.57
C ASP A 161 -5.25 0.09 13.11
N SER A 162 -4.30 -0.59 12.43
CA SER A 162 -4.56 -1.96 11.94
C SER A 162 -4.92 -2.94 13.05
N ALA A 163 -4.28 -2.85 14.23
CA ALA A 163 -4.57 -3.74 15.34
C ALA A 163 -5.98 -3.51 15.91
N LEU A 164 -6.36 -2.25 16.09
CA LEU A 164 -7.65 -1.90 16.67
C LEU A 164 -8.80 -2.11 15.69
N ASP A 165 -8.63 -1.72 14.44
CA ASP A 165 -9.65 -1.88 13.40
C ASP A 165 -9.99 -3.37 13.19
N TRP A 166 -8.97 -4.23 13.09
CA TRP A 166 -9.21 -5.67 12.97
C TRP A 166 -9.74 -6.31 14.27
N THR A 167 -9.35 -5.80 15.44
CA THR A 167 -9.96 -6.22 16.71
C THR A 167 -11.46 -5.92 16.70
N ASN A 168 -11.85 -4.71 16.32
CA ASN A 168 -13.24 -4.29 16.26
C ASN A 168 -14.05 -5.08 15.23
N ASP A 169 -13.47 -5.36 14.06
CA ASP A 169 -14.17 -6.07 12.96
C ASP A 169 -14.35 -7.56 13.26
N LEU A 170 -13.31 -8.22 13.79
CA LEU A 170 -13.35 -9.67 14.09
C LEU A 170 -14.12 -10.02 15.36
N ALA A 171 -14.39 -9.07 16.25
CA ALA A 171 -15.13 -9.28 17.51
C ALA A 171 -16.52 -9.90 17.31
N SER A 172 -17.14 -9.74 16.14
CA SER A 172 -18.46 -10.29 15.82
C SER A 172 -18.44 -11.75 15.34
N ILE A 173 -17.26 -12.28 14.97
CA ILE A 173 -17.14 -13.60 14.32
C ILE A 173 -16.17 -14.54 15.01
N ALA A 174 -15.32 -14.06 15.93
CA ALA A 174 -14.25 -14.83 16.55
C ALA A 174 -14.06 -14.44 18.03
N GLU A 175 -13.38 -15.30 18.79
CA GLU A 175 -12.91 -15.00 20.15
C GLU A 175 -11.61 -14.19 20.07
N VAL A 176 -11.70 -12.87 20.18
CA VAL A 176 -10.57 -11.96 19.97
C VAL A 176 -9.92 -11.57 21.29
N THR A 177 -8.62 -11.74 21.37
CA THR A 177 -7.77 -11.13 22.40
C THR A 177 -6.88 -10.09 21.74
N LEU A 178 -6.98 -8.83 22.17
CA LEU A 178 -6.03 -7.77 21.80
C LEU A 178 -4.92 -7.73 22.84
N MET A 179 -3.67 -7.76 22.43
CA MET A 179 -2.52 -7.58 23.31
C MET A 179 -1.71 -6.36 22.91
N HIS A 180 -1.44 -5.49 23.85
CA HIS A 180 -0.53 -4.37 23.68
C HIS A 180 0.39 -4.23 24.90
N ARG A 181 1.61 -3.67 24.67
CA ARG A 181 2.63 -3.49 25.74
C ARG A 181 2.36 -2.29 26.64
N ARG A 182 1.42 -1.41 26.26
CA ARG A 182 1.07 -0.16 26.95
C ARG A 182 -0.45 -0.01 27.01
N LYS A 183 -0.92 0.90 27.86
CA LYS A 183 -2.35 1.28 27.90
C LYS A 183 -2.71 2.29 26.81
N GLU A 184 -1.74 3.07 26.32
CA GLU A 184 -1.94 4.11 25.32
C GLU A 184 -1.82 3.49 23.92
N PHE A 185 -2.80 3.79 23.08
CA PHE A 185 -2.85 3.37 21.69
C PHE A 185 -2.41 4.49 20.73
N ARG A 186 -1.85 4.09 19.59
CA ARG A 186 -1.49 4.98 18.48
C ARG A 186 -2.48 4.86 17.32
N ALA A 187 -3.73 4.64 17.63
CA ALA A 187 -4.82 4.47 16.69
C ALA A 187 -5.76 5.67 16.75
N ALA A 188 -6.65 5.77 15.74
CA ALA A 188 -7.69 6.79 15.71
C ALA A 188 -8.57 6.71 16.97
N PRO A 189 -8.93 7.85 17.59
CA PRO A 189 -9.72 7.87 18.82
C PRO A 189 -11.03 7.10 18.73
N ASP A 190 -11.69 7.12 17.58
CA ASP A 190 -12.92 6.36 17.34
C ASP A 190 -12.70 4.84 17.43
N SER A 191 -11.63 4.32 16.81
CA SER A 191 -11.27 2.90 16.89
C SER A 191 -10.93 2.46 18.31
N VAL A 192 -10.28 3.34 19.08
CA VAL A 192 -9.98 3.10 20.51
C VAL A 192 -11.27 3.03 21.32
N SER A 193 -12.18 3.99 21.12
CA SER A 193 -13.46 4.03 21.83
C SER A 193 -14.29 2.77 21.60
N LYS A 194 -14.40 2.34 20.34
CA LYS A 194 -15.11 1.09 19.96
C LYS A 194 -14.48 -0.15 20.60
N MET A 195 -13.17 -0.24 20.61
CA MET A 195 -12.47 -1.36 21.25
C MET A 195 -12.76 -1.41 22.75
N LEU A 196 -12.75 -0.27 23.45
CA LEU A 196 -13.05 -0.20 24.88
C LEU A 196 -14.50 -0.57 25.17
N GLU A 197 -15.47 -0.19 24.33
CA GLU A 197 -16.86 -0.61 24.44
C GLU A 197 -16.98 -2.13 24.29
N LEU A 198 -16.30 -2.74 23.30
CA LEU A 198 -16.28 -4.19 23.11
C LEU A 198 -15.65 -4.94 24.28
N GLU A 199 -14.60 -4.38 24.91
CA GLU A 199 -13.99 -4.93 26.12
C GLU A 199 -14.97 -4.87 27.31
N ASN A 200 -15.61 -3.72 27.54
CA ASN A 200 -16.62 -3.55 28.59
C ASN A 200 -17.80 -4.53 28.43
N ASP A 201 -18.24 -4.75 27.19
CA ASP A 201 -19.27 -5.72 26.82
C ASP A 201 -18.79 -7.19 26.89
N LYS A 202 -17.53 -7.43 27.22
CA LYS A 202 -16.88 -8.76 27.23
C LYS A 202 -16.94 -9.50 25.91
N LYS A 203 -17.01 -8.75 24.79
CA LYS A 203 -16.95 -9.29 23.44
C LYS A 203 -15.52 -9.56 22.94
N ILE A 204 -14.56 -8.90 23.58
CA ILE A 204 -13.13 -9.11 23.37
C ILE A 204 -12.41 -9.17 24.72
N ASN A 205 -11.16 -9.65 24.70
CA ASN A 205 -10.26 -9.59 25.86
C ASN A 205 -9.12 -8.62 25.55
N PHE A 206 -8.87 -7.64 26.40
CA PHE A 206 -7.66 -6.82 26.32
C PHE A 206 -6.62 -7.31 27.33
N LYS A 207 -5.37 -7.50 26.90
CA LYS A 207 -4.24 -7.93 27.71
C LYS A 207 -3.06 -6.99 27.55
N LEU A 208 -2.53 -6.52 28.67
CA LEU A 208 -1.23 -5.86 28.70
C LEU A 208 -0.13 -6.93 28.75
N GLY A 209 0.89 -6.77 27.91
CA GLY A 209 2.01 -7.69 27.91
C GLY A 209 2.81 -7.69 26.61
N GLN A 210 3.88 -8.48 26.63
CA GLN A 210 4.77 -8.68 25.51
C GLN A 210 4.91 -10.18 25.24
N LEU A 211 4.75 -10.60 24.01
CA LEU A 211 4.94 -11.97 23.58
C LEU A 211 6.41 -12.39 23.75
N ILE A 212 6.65 -13.57 24.26
CA ILE A 212 7.99 -14.09 24.53
C ILE A 212 8.25 -15.48 23.96
N GLU A 213 7.20 -16.27 23.68
CA GLU A 213 7.35 -17.63 23.14
C GLU A 213 6.11 -18.06 22.37
N LEU A 214 6.31 -18.82 21.30
CA LEU A 214 5.27 -19.47 20.50
C LEU A 214 5.29 -20.97 20.79
N ILE A 215 4.13 -21.54 21.06
CA ILE A 215 3.97 -22.96 21.41
C ILE A 215 2.95 -23.59 20.46
N GLY A 216 3.40 -24.57 19.70
CA GLY A 216 2.59 -25.27 18.73
C GLY A 216 3.33 -26.44 18.10
N LYS A 217 2.74 -27.02 17.07
CA LYS A 217 3.32 -28.16 16.36
C LYS A 217 2.90 -28.16 14.90
N ASP A 218 3.83 -28.50 14.01
CA ASP A 218 3.58 -28.65 12.56
C ASP A 218 2.99 -27.39 11.90
N GLY A 219 3.35 -26.19 12.45
CA GLY A 219 2.84 -24.90 12.00
C GLY A 219 1.47 -24.51 12.58
N ASN A 220 0.87 -25.33 13.42
CA ASN A 220 -0.35 -25.01 14.15
C ASN A 220 0.01 -24.40 15.49
N LEU A 221 -0.32 -23.14 15.69
CA LEU A 221 -0.16 -22.46 16.97
C LEU A 221 -1.24 -22.95 17.94
N MET A 222 -0.86 -23.24 19.17
CA MET A 222 -1.77 -23.72 20.22
C MET A 222 -1.84 -22.73 21.39
N LYS A 223 -0.70 -22.15 21.72
CA LYS A 223 -0.56 -21.20 22.84
C LYS A 223 0.52 -20.19 22.53
N VAL A 224 0.40 -19.02 23.14
CA VAL A 224 1.48 -18.05 23.23
C VAL A 224 1.81 -17.78 24.68
N LYS A 225 3.08 -17.63 24.98
CA LYS A 225 3.56 -17.18 26.28
C LYS A 225 3.85 -15.69 26.22
N TYR A 226 3.40 -14.96 27.22
CA TYR A 226 3.63 -13.53 27.30
C TYR A 226 4.04 -13.12 28.72
N LYS A 227 4.74 -11.99 28.83
CA LYS A 227 5.19 -11.40 30.07
C LYS A 227 4.41 -10.12 30.37
N HIS A 228 3.92 -9.98 31.61
CA HIS A 228 3.31 -8.78 32.15
C HIS A 228 3.67 -8.67 33.65
N ASP A 229 4.20 -7.51 34.07
CA ASP A 229 4.67 -7.24 35.43
C ASP A 229 5.56 -8.38 35.96
N ASP A 230 6.60 -8.74 35.19
CA ASP A 230 7.55 -9.82 35.47
C ASP A 230 6.94 -11.22 35.65
N LYS A 231 5.65 -11.39 35.40
CA LYS A 231 4.97 -12.68 35.46
C LYS A 231 4.75 -13.22 34.05
N GLU A 232 5.10 -14.48 33.89
CA GLU A 232 4.83 -15.24 32.67
C GLU A 232 3.41 -15.82 32.71
N LYS A 233 2.68 -15.69 31.61
CA LYS A 233 1.32 -16.19 31.46
C LYS A 233 1.16 -16.80 30.08
N PHE A 234 0.11 -17.58 29.89
CA PHE A 234 -0.22 -18.23 28.62
C PHE A 234 -1.60 -17.80 28.14
N ILE A 235 -1.76 -17.77 26.82
CA ILE A 235 -3.06 -17.62 26.14
C ILE A 235 -3.16 -18.75 25.11
N GLU A 236 -4.27 -19.47 25.10
CA GLU A 236 -4.62 -20.40 24.03
C GLU A 236 -5.05 -19.62 22.80
N VAL A 237 -4.52 -19.98 21.62
CA VAL A 237 -4.82 -19.31 20.38
C VAL A 237 -4.74 -20.27 19.20
N ASP A 238 -5.59 -20.07 18.20
CA ASP A 238 -5.49 -20.74 16.91
C ASP A 238 -4.65 -19.90 15.93
N TYR A 239 -4.77 -18.56 16.04
CA TYR A 239 -4.13 -17.62 15.11
C TYR A 239 -3.54 -16.41 15.84
N LEU A 240 -2.40 -15.92 15.31
CA LEU A 240 -1.75 -14.71 15.77
C LEU A 240 -1.58 -13.71 14.62
N PHE A 241 -1.99 -12.46 14.84
CA PHE A 241 -1.81 -11.34 13.92
C PHE A 241 -0.91 -10.28 14.56
N PRO A 242 0.40 -10.27 14.26
CA PRO A 242 1.31 -9.25 14.78
C PRO A 242 1.27 -7.99 13.93
N PHE A 243 0.46 -7.01 14.33
CA PHE A 243 0.32 -5.71 13.65
C PHE A 243 1.25 -4.65 14.28
N PHE A 244 2.54 -4.80 14.03
CA PHE A 244 3.58 -3.87 14.53
C PHE A 244 3.97 -2.79 13.52
N GLY A 245 3.20 -2.66 12.44
CA GLY A 245 3.45 -1.78 11.31
C GLY A 245 4.39 -2.41 10.28
N LEU A 246 4.58 -1.67 9.21
CA LEU A 246 5.41 -2.07 8.08
C LEU A 246 6.78 -1.42 8.21
N LYS A 247 7.81 -2.10 7.72
CA LYS A 247 9.11 -1.49 7.46
C LYS A 247 9.07 -0.96 6.03
N MET A 248 9.26 0.33 5.88
CA MET A 248 9.44 0.94 4.56
C MET A 248 10.82 0.60 4.05
N GLU A 249 10.89 -0.10 2.94
CA GLU A 249 12.14 -0.34 2.22
C GLU A 249 11.98 0.13 0.78
N LEU A 250 12.81 1.09 0.39
CA LEU A 250 12.83 1.58 -1.00
C LEU A 250 13.37 0.53 -1.97
N GLY A 251 14.04 -0.50 -1.43
CA GLY A 251 14.69 -1.52 -2.25
C GLY A 251 15.72 -0.89 -3.21
N PRO A 252 15.81 -1.37 -4.45
CA PRO A 252 16.78 -0.88 -5.43
C PRO A 252 16.64 0.61 -5.74
N ILE A 253 15.47 1.21 -5.58
CA ILE A 253 15.19 2.64 -5.82
C ILE A 253 16.11 3.53 -4.98
N ALA A 254 16.49 3.08 -3.78
CA ALA A 254 17.41 3.82 -2.91
C ALA A 254 18.79 4.06 -3.55
N ASN A 255 19.17 3.23 -4.50
CA ASN A 255 20.49 3.27 -5.18
C ASN A 255 20.45 4.01 -6.53
N TRP A 256 19.33 4.61 -6.91
CA TRP A 256 19.18 5.29 -8.21
C TRP A 256 19.75 6.71 -8.23
N GLY A 257 20.33 7.18 -7.10
CA GLY A 257 20.91 8.52 -6.99
C GLY A 257 19.89 9.64 -6.79
N ILE A 258 18.65 9.31 -6.46
CA ILE A 258 17.58 10.27 -6.15
C ILE A 258 17.79 10.82 -4.74
N ASN A 259 17.56 12.11 -4.53
CA ASN A 259 17.66 12.72 -3.21
C ASN A 259 16.58 12.19 -2.26
N LEU A 260 17.03 11.63 -1.14
CA LEU A 260 16.17 11.11 -0.10
C LEU A 260 16.19 12.01 1.14
N ASN A 261 15.09 11.95 1.90
CA ASN A 261 15.00 12.43 3.28
C ASN A 261 14.49 11.27 4.13
N GLU A 262 15.34 10.75 5.01
CA GLU A 262 15.11 9.46 5.64
C GLU A 262 14.91 8.38 4.55
N ASN A 263 13.78 7.67 4.54
CA ASN A 263 13.45 6.67 3.54
C ASN A 263 12.38 7.16 2.55
N LYS A 264 12.35 8.46 2.23
CA LYS A 264 11.37 9.05 1.32
C LYS A 264 12.03 9.90 0.26
N ILE A 265 11.43 9.95 -0.91
CA ILE A 265 11.92 10.68 -2.07
C ILE A 265 11.52 12.15 -1.93
N LYS A 266 12.51 13.05 -1.95
CA LYS A 266 12.26 14.50 -2.02
C LYS A 266 11.76 14.88 -3.40
N VAL A 267 10.73 15.70 -3.45
CA VAL A 267 10.13 16.19 -4.69
C VAL A 267 9.89 17.70 -4.64
N ASP A 268 9.82 18.28 -5.82
CA ASP A 268 9.29 19.61 -6.07
C ASP A 268 7.75 19.56 -6.02
N THR A 269 7.12 20.48 -5.31
CA THR A 269 5.66 20.47 -5.11
C THR A 269 4.84 21.04 -6.27
N GLU A 270 5.48 21.67 -7.26
CA GLU A 270 4.77 22.17 -8.45
C GLU A 270 4.45 21.04 -9.44
N LYS A 271 5.31 20.02 -9.52
CA LYS A 271 5.25 18.98 -10.55
C LYS A 271 5.58 17.59 -10.05
N PHE A 272 5.96 17.43 -8.79
CA PHE A 272 6.36 16.18 -8.14
C PHE A 272 7.55 15.47 -8.80
N GLU A 273 8.44 16.25 -9.43
CA GLU A 273 9.70 15.77 -9.99
C GLU A 273 10.73 15.59 -8.88
N THR A 274 11.56 14.54 -9.01
CA THR A 274 12.66 14.28 -8.08
C THR A 274 13.89 15.12 -8.41
N SER A 275 15.02 14.87 -7.73
CA SER A 275 16.31 15.50 -8.08
C SER A 275 16.85 15.10 -9.47
N ILE A 276 16.29 14.05 -10.08
CA ILE A 276 16.65 13.59 -11.42
C ILE A 276 15.53 13.97 -12.38
N PRO A 277 15.82 14.81 -13.40
CA PRO A 277 14.82 15.19 -14.38
C PRO A 277 14.16 13.99 -15.06
N THR A 278 12.85 14.09 -15.32
CA THR A 278 12.00 13.05 -15.91
C THR A 278 11.71 11.84 -15.01
N ILE A 279 12.18 11.88 -13.75
CA ILE A 279 11.79 10.93 -12.70
C ILE A 279 10.93 11.65 -11.66
N PHE A 280 9.74 11.14 -11.41
CA PHE A 280 8.74 11.69 -10.51
C PHE A 280 8.47 10.74 -9.35
N ALA A 281 7.98 11.26 -8.22
CA ALA A 281 7.52 10.44 -7.12
C ALA A 281 6.22 10.99 -6.54
N ILE A 282 5.19 10.14 -6.44
CA ILE A 282 3.84 10.49 -5.99
C ILE A 282 3.31 9.50 -4.95
N GLY A 283 2.37 9.94 -4.11
CA GLY A 283 1.80 9.14 -3.02
C GLY A 283 2.74 9.07 -1.81
N ASP A 284 2.60 8.03 -0.99
CA ASP A 284 3.26 7.93 0.32
C ASP A 284 4.79 7.80 0.25
N ILE A 285 5.33 7.47 -0.92
CA ILE A 285 6.77 7.31 -1.15
C ILE A 285 7.52 8.64 -1.14
N ASN A 286 6.85 9.74 -1.45
CA ASN A 286 7.47 11.07 -1.50
C ASN A 286 7.41 11.81 -0.16
N THR A 287 8.16 12.92 -0.10
CA THR A 287 8.14 13.87 1.02
C THR A 287 8.38 15.29 0.56
N TYR A 288 7.62 16.20 1.15
CA TYR A 288 7.71 17.66 0.99
C TYR A 288 7.08 18.36 2.20
N PRO A 289 7.31 19.65 2.46
CA PRO A 289 6.67 20.39 3.55
C PRO A 289 5.15 20.33 3.45
N GLY A 290 4.47 19.89 4.53
CA GLY A 290 3.01 19.77 4.57
C GLY A 290 2.46 18.46 3.97
N LYS A 291 3.31 17.47 3.64
CA LYS A 291 2.86 16.16 3.12
C LYS A 291 1.94 15.43 4.09
N LEU A 292 0.74 15.10 3.59
CA LEU A 292 -0.19 14.16 4.23
C LEU A 292 -0.14 12.82 3.50
N LYS A 293 -0.08 11.73 4.26
CA LYS A 293 -0.10 10.36 3.74
C LYS A 293 -1.55 9.89 3.52
N LEU A 294 -2.21 10.50 2.55
CA LEU A 294 -3.58 10.18 2.14
C LEU A 294 -3.61 9.78 0.67
N ILE A 295 -4.49 8.87 0.31
CA ILE A 295 -4.74 8.51 -1.09
C ILE A 295 -5.14 9.75 -1.90
N LEU A 296 -5.98 10.61 -1.30
CA LEU A 296 -6.40 11.89 -1.89
C LEU A 296 -5.22 12.79 -2.26
N SER A 297 -4.22 12.93 -1.37
CA SER A 297 -3.01 13.71 -1.66
C SER A 297 -2.28 13.15 -2.87
N GLY A 298 -2.15 11.83 -2.95
CA GLY A 298 -1.53 11.15 -4.08
C GLY A 298 -2.28 11.35 -5.40
N PHE A 299 -3.60 11.45 -5.38
CA PHE A 299 -4.40 11.76 -6.57
C PHE A 299 -4.12 13.17 -7.08
N HIS A 300 -4.06 14.17 -6.21
CA HIS A 300 -3.66 15.52 -6.58
C HIS A 300 -2.24 15.56 -7.17
N GLU A 301 -1.30 14.87 -6.54
CA GLU A 301 0.08 14.77 -7.01
C GLU A 301 0.17 14.16 -8.41
N ALA A 302 -0.63 13.12 -8.69
CA ALA A 302 -0.70 12.48 -10.00
C ALA A 302 -1.18 13.45 -11.09
N ALA A 303 -2.16 14.31 -10.81
CA ALA A 303 -2.67 15.29 -11.75
C ALA A 303 -1.59 16.30 -12.16
N LEU A 304 -0.82 16.86 -11.21
CA LEU A 304 0.24 17.81 -11.50
C LEU A 304 1.44 17.15 -12.21
N MET A 305 1.83 15.97 -11.76
CA MET A 305 2.90 15.16 -12.37
C MET A 305 2.60 14.89 -13.85
N ALA A 306 1.37 14.51 -14.19
CA ALA A 306 0.98 14.15 -15.55
C ALA A 306 1.18 15.31 -16.55
N GLN A 307 0.88 16.55 -16.12
CA GLN A 307 1.09 17.75 -16.95
C GLN A 307 2.57 17.91 -17.31
N LYS A 308 3.47 17.63 -16.36
CA LYS A 308 4.91 17.74 -16.59
C LYS A 308 5.45 16.58 -17.45
N CYS A 309 4.95 15.35 -17.24
CA CYS A 309 5.26 14.22 -18.12
C CYS A 309 4.91 14.52 -19.58
N PHE A 310 3.74 15.13 -19.84
CA PHE A 310 3.35 15.52 -21.18
C PHE A 310 4.37 16.45 -21.84
N ALA A 311 4.85 17.45 -21.12
CA ALA A 311 5.84 18.39 -21.65
C ALA A 311 7.16 17.71 -22.03
N TYR A 312 7.56 16.66 -21.32
CA TYR A 312 8.75 15.88 -21.65
C TYR A 312 8.54 14.89 -22.80
N CYS A 313 7.37 14.26 -22.85
CA CYS A 313 7.06 13.30 -23.91
C CYS A 313 6.78 13.98 -25.26
N PHE A 314 6.23 15.21 -25.22
CA PHE A 314 5.85 15.98 -26.41
C PHE A 314 6.35 17.43 -26.33
N PRO A 315 7.68 17.67 -26.38
CA PRO A 315 8.26 19.01 -26.19
C PRO A 315 7.77 20.04 -27.21
N ASP A 316 7.46 19.61 -28.42
CA ASP A 316 6.98 20.48 -29.50
C ASP A 316 5.47 20.73 -29.48
N LYS A 317 4.72 20.08 -28.56
CA LYS A 317 3.28 20.26 -28.46
C LYS A 317 2.93 21.17 -27.29
N LYS A 318 2.16 22.20 -27.57
CA LYS A 318 1.57 23.04 -26.52
C LYS A 318 0.47 22.22 -25.79
N ASN A 319 0.65 22.02 -24.49
CA ASN A 319 -0.42 21.47 -23.67
C ASN A 319 -1.49 22.55 -23.48
N VAL A 320 -2.67 22.32 -24.03
CA VAL A 320 -3.84 23.16 -23.81
C VAL A 320 -4.75 22.43 -22.84
N PHE A 321 -4.84 22.96 -21.61
CA PHE A 321 -5.75 22.41 -20.62
C PHE A 321 -7.18 22.35 -21.15
N LYS A 322 -7.79 21.18 -21.10
CA LYS A 322 -9.20 20.96 -21.47
C LYS A 322 -9.92 20.27 -20.32
N TYR A 323 -11.09 20.77 -20.01
CA TYR A 323 -11.96 20.05 -19.09
C TYR A 323 -12.39 18.71 -19.68
N THR A 324 -12.46 17.66 -18.86
CA THR A 324 -12.87 16.31 -19.27
C THR A 324 -14.25 16.31 -19.96
N THR A 325 -15.16 17.15 -19.49
CA THR A 325 -16.51 17.35 -20.06
C THR A 325 -16.52 17.94 -21.48
N SER A 326 -15.40 18.51 -21.92
CA SER A 326 -15.28 19.15 -23.27
C SER A 326 -14.43 18.34 -24.24
N SER A 327 -13.88 17.20 -23.81
CA SER A 327 -12.96 16.39 -24.61
C SER A 327 -13.70 15.32 -25.41
N LYS A 328 -13.97 15.60 -26.68
CA LYS A 328 -14.60 14.63 -27.61
C LYS A 328 -13.80 13.32 -27.72
N ASP A 329 -12.46 13.40 -27.68
CA ASP A 329 -11.58 12.22 -27.76
C ASP A 329 -11.72 11.36 -26.50
N LEU A 330 -11.84 12.00 -25.34
CA LEU A 330 -12.09 11.29 -24.08
C LEU A 330 -13.47 10.63 -24.07
N HIS A 331 -14.51 11.36 -24.50
CA HIS A 331 -15.87 10.81 -24.59
C HIS A 331 -15.92 9.58 -25.49
N LYS A 332 -15.24 9.62 -26.64
CA LYS A 332 -15.13 8.45 -27.53
C LYS A 332 -14.43 7.26 -26.86
N LYS A 333 -13.35 7.51 -26.09
CA LYS A 333 -12.63 6.45 -25.34
C LYS A 333 -13.47 5.87 -24.20
N LEU A 334 -14.25 6.72 -23.53
CA LEU A 334 -15.14 6.30 -22.43
C LEU A 334 -16.46 5.69 -22.92
N GLY A 335 -16.74 5.75 -24.23
CA GLY A 335 -17.97 5.23 -24.82
C GLY A 335 -19.22 6.05 -24.49
N VAL A 336 -19.09 7.36 -24.24
CA VAL A 336 -20.17 8.31 -23.89
C VAL A 336 -20.17 9.50 -24.84
#